data_4e2a9366488295b9058791f8de091197
#
_entry.id   4e2a9366488295b9058791f8de091197
#
_cell.length_a   1.000
_cell.length_b   1.000
_cell.length_c   1.000
_cell.angle_alpha   90.00
_cell.angle_beta   90.00
_cell.angle_gamma   90.00
#
_symmetry.space_group_name_H-M   'P 1'
#
loop_
_entity.id
_entity.type
_entity.pdbx_description
1 polymer ?
#
loop_
_entity_poly.entity_id
_entity_poly.type
_entity_poly.pdbx_seq_one_letter_code
_entity_poly.pdbx_strand_id
1 'polypeptide(L)'
;GAPPPARLRPMKASQFFISTLKEAPADAEVVSHQLMIRAGMIKKLAAGVYTYMPMGLRVIQKVEAIVREEMNRAGAVELTMPVVQPAELWQETRRFDTMGPELLRIQDRHGRDYVVQPTSEEVVTDIARQELRSYKQLPRNFYQIQTKFRDERRPRFGLMRGREFTMKDAYSFDRDQAAAKASYQVMAQAYRRIFDRFGLSYR
;
A
#
# COMPACT_ATOMS: atom_id res chain seq x y z
N GLY A 1 32.68 15.72 4.09
CA GLY A 1 32.22 14.81 3.05
C GLY A 1 31.48 13.65 3.67
N ALA A 2 30.32 13.32 3.12
CA ALA A 2 29.56 12.14 3.56
C ALA A 2 30.40 10.88 3.32
N PRO A 3 30.37 9.87 4.21
CA PRO A 3 31.09 8.64 3.98
C PRO A 3 30.55 7.96 2.70
N PRO A 4 31.42 7.30 1.92
CA PRO A 4 30.97 6.59 0.72
C PRO A 4 29.93 5.53 1.10
N PRO A 5 28.90 5.30 0.24
CA PRO A 5 27.89 4.30 0.52
C PRO A 5 28.57 2.95 0.75
N ALA A 6 28.15 2.28 1.83
CA ALA A 6 28.65 0.94 2.16
C ALA A 6 28.47 0.03 0.94
N ARG A 7 29.58 -0.47 0.38
CA ARG A 7 29.52 -1.47 -0.70
C ARG A 7 28.74 -2.66 -0.18
N LEU A 8 27.60 -2.93 -0.80
CA LEU A 8 26.83 -4.12 -0.52
C LEU A 8 27.76 -5.32 -0.69
N ARG A 9 28.06 -6.03 0.40
CA ARG A 9 28.84 -7.29 0.31
C ARG A 9 28.09 -8.23 -0.61
N PRO A 10 28.77 -8.88 -1.60
CA PRO A 10 28.14 -9.87 -2.43
C PRO A 10 27.58 -10.98 -1.54
N MET A 11 26.27 -11.19 -1.61
CA MET A 11 25.61 -12.24 -0.82
C MET A 11 25.74 -13.56 -1.58
N LYS A 12 26.28 -14.59 -0.90
CA LYS A 12 26.33 -15.94 -1.44
C LYS A 12 24.92 -16.54 -1.48
N ALA A 13 24.55 -17.21 -2.57
CA ALA A 13 23.27 -17.89 -2.71
C ALA A 13 23.02 -18.91 -1.56
N SER A 14 24.09 -19.55 -1.08
CA SER A 14 24.04 -20.48 0.06
C SER A 14 23.68 -19.82 1.42
N GLN A 15 23.80 -18.50 1.51
CA GLN A 15 23.45 -17.70 2.70
C GLN A 15 22.11 -16.96 2.54
N PHE A 16 21.49 -17.06 1.35
CA PHE A 16 20.21 -16.44 1.05
C PHE A 16 19.14 -17.52 0.97
N PHE A 17 18.07 -17.38 1.74
CA PHE A 17 17.01 -18.37 1.77
C PHE A 17 16.18 -18.32 0.50
N ILE A 18 16.37 -19.30 -0.41
CA ILE A 18 15.62 -19.47 -1.64
C ILE A 18 14.95 -20.84 -1.59
N SER A 19 13.60 -20.85 -1.67
CA SER A 19 12.80 -22.07 -1.67
C SER A 19 11.93 -22.08 -2.92
N THR A 20 12.39 -22.77 -3.95
CA THR A 20 11.68 -22.90 -5.22
C THR A 20 10.85 -24.18 -5.27
N LEU A 21 9.80 -24.18 -6.09
CA LEU A 21 8.98 -25.35 -6.37
C LEU A 21 9.13 -25.76 -7.85
N LYS A 22 9.16 -27.08 -8.09
CA LYS A 22 9.19 -27.63 -9.44
C LYS A 22 7.89 -27.38 -10.18
N GLU A 23 6.76 -27.49 -9.47
CA GLU A 23 5.42 -27.34 -10.02
C GLU A 23 4.63 -26.29 -9.24
N ALA A 24 3.68 -25.64 -9.91
CA ALA A 24 2.76 -24.72 -9.26
C ALA A 24 1.66 -25.48 -8.50
N PRO A 25 1.16 -24.95 -7.36
CA PRO A 25 -0.02 -25.50 -6.71
C PRO A 25 -1.23 -25.47 -7.64
N ALA A 26 -2.14 -26.45 -7.47
CA ALA A 26 -3.34 -26.58 -8.31
C ALA A 26 -4.30 -25.37 -8.24
N ASP A 27 -4.26 -24.61 -7.15
CA ASP A 27 -5.07 -23.40 -6.94
C ASP A 27 -4.45 -22.15 -7.57
N ALA A 28 -3.27 -22.21 -8.16
CA ALA A 28 -2.63 -21.13 -8.87
C ALA A 28 -3.10 -21.09 -10.34
N GLU A 29 -4.14 -20.31 -10.64
CA GLU A 29 -4.77 -20.26 -11.95
C GLU A 29 -4.02 -19.38 -12.96
N VAL A 30 -3.51 -18.22 -12.53
CA VAL A 30 -2.85 -17.24 -13.42
C VAL A 30 -1.34 -17.41 -13.42
N VAL A 31 -0.70 -17.13 -14.55
CA VAL A 31 0.74 -17.32 -14.76
C VAL A 31 1.59 -16.56 -13.75
N SER A 32 1.23 -15.30 -13.42
CA SER A 32 1.96 -14.50 -12.43
C SER A 32 1.97 -15.16 -11.05
N HIS A 33 0.82 -15.69 -10.61
CA HIS A 33 0.71 -16.42 -9.34
C HIS A 33 1.56 -17.69 -9.35
N GLN A 34 1.46 -18.48 -10.41
CA GLN A 34 2.25 -19.71 -10.59
C GLN A 34 3.75 -19.43 -10.51
N LEU A 35 4.22 -18.42 -11.24
CA LEU A 35 5.64 -18.08 -11.30
C LEU A 35 6.16 -17.53 -9.97
N MET A 36 5.40 -16.67 -9.29
CA MET A 36 5.81 -16.13 -7.99
C MET A 36 5.94 -17.21 -6.92
N ILE A 37 5.02 -18.19 -6.89
CA ILE A 37 5.10 -19.31 -5.93
C ILE A 37 6.27 -20.22 -6.31
N ARG A 38 6.39 -20.60 -7.57
CA ARG A 38 7.49 -21.47 -8.03
C ARG A 38 8.87 -20.87 -7.81
N ALA A 39 9.00 -19.56 -8.01
CA ALA A 39 10.25 -18.85 -7.76
C ALA A 39 10.56 -18.66 -6.27
N GLY A 40 9.67 -19.07 -5.37
CA GLY A 40 9.84 -18.87 -3.94
C GLY A 40 9.77 -17.40 -3.51
N MET A 41 9.02 -16.57 -4.25
CA MET A 41 8.87 -15.15 -3.95
C MET A 41 7.77 -14.89 -2.91
N ILE A 42 6.72 -15.69 -2.93
CA ILE A 42 5.60 -15.62 -2.00
C ILE A 42 5.23 -16.99 -1.47
N LYS A 43 4.66 -17.02 -0.27
CA LYS A 43 4.11 -18.24 0.34
C LYS A 43 2.73 -17.95 0.90
N LYS A 44 1.76 -18.77 0.52
CA LYS A 44 0.39 -18.65 1.02
C LYS A 44 0.34 -19.00 2.51
N LEU A 45 -0.21 -18.11 3.32
CA LEU A 45 -0.52 -18.35 4.72
C LEU A 45 -1.99 -18.73 4.91
N ALA A 46 -2.87 -17.95 4.27
CA ALA A 46 -4.31 -18.18 4.24
C ALA A 46 -4.86 -17.67 2.90
N ALA A 47 -6.15 -17.87 2.65
CA ALA A 47 -6.81 -17.34 1.45
C ALA A 47 -6.63 -15.81 1.37
N GLY A 48 -5.95 -15.32 0.32
CA GLY A 48 -5.67 -13.91 0.12
C GLY A 48 -4.65 -13.28 1.08
N VAL A 49 -3.93 -14.10 1.84
CA VAL A 49 -2.88 -13.65 2.78
C VAL A 49 -1.58 -14.39 2.48
N TYR A 50 -0.55 -13.64 2.14
CA TYR A 50 0.73 -14.17 1.69
C TYR A 50 1.92 -13.61 2.48
N THR A 51 2.90 -14.46 2.72
CA THR A 51 4.23 -14.05 3.16
C THR A 51 5.06 -13.67 1.93
N TYR A 52 5.68 -12.50 1.94
CA TYR A 52 6.76 -12.18 1.00
C TYR A 52 8.04 -12.85 1.47
N MET A 53 8.51 -13.83 0.72
CA MET A 53 9.78 -14.51 0.98
C MET A 53 10.96 -13.57 0.61
N PRO A 54 12.19 -13.87 1.03
CA PRO A 54 13.31 -12.93 0.87
C PRO A 54 13.50 -12.37 -0.55
N MET A 55 13.30 -13.17 -1.59
CA MET A 55 13.40 -12.71 -2.99
C MET A 55 12.19 -11.80 -3.35
N GLY A 56 10.99 -12.18 -2.94
CA GLY A 56 9.78 -11.37 -3.14
C GLY A 56 9.86 -10.03 -2.40
N LEU A 57 10.39 -10.04 -1.18
CA LEU A 57 10.59 -8.82 -0.39
C LEU A 57 11.55 -7.85 -1.10
N ARG A 58 12.63 -8.35 -1.70
CA ARG A 58 13.55 -7.51 -2.49
C ARG A 58 12.87 -6.84 -3.68
N VAL A 59 11.99 -7.58 -4.35
CA VAL A 59 11.24 -7.02 -5.50
C VAL A 59 10.26 -5.95 -5.04
N ILE A 60 9.47 -6.22 -4.00
CA ILE A 60 8.51 -5.22 -3.50
C ILE A 60 9.21 -3.96 -2.98
N GLN A 61 10.34 -4.08 -2.30
CA GLN A 61 11.13 -2.94 -1.86
C GLN A 61 11.64 -2.08 -3.03
N LYS A 62 12.02 -2.68 -4.16
CA LYS A 62 12.38 -1.93 -5.38
C LYS A 62 11.18 -1.21 -5.97
N VAL A 63 10.02 -1.84 -5.99
CA VAL A 63 8.76 -1.23 -6.45
C VAL A 63 8.41 -0.04 -5.54
N GLU A 64 8.46 -0.23 -4.22
CA GLU A 64 8.21 0.83 -3.24
C GLU A 64 9.18 2.02 -3.39
N ALA A 65 10.47 1.74 -3.64
CA ALA A 65 11.47 2.78 -3.84
C ALA A 65 11.13 3.65 -5.07
N ILE A 66 10.76 3.04 -6.20
CA ILE A 66 10.34 3.78 -7.41
C ILE A 66 9.09 4.62 -7.14
N VAL A 67 8.10 4.04 -6.48
CA VAL A 67 6.87 4.75 -6.12
C VAL A 67 7.19 5.95 -5.22
N ARG A 68 8.01 5.75 -4.18
CA ARG A 68 8.40 6.80 -3.23
C ARG A 68 9.14 7.94 -3.92
N GLU A 69 10.09 7.62 -4.81
CA GLU A 69 10.84 8.63 -5.57
C GLU A 69 9.91 9.50 -6.43
N GLU A 70 8.95 8.89 -7.14
CA GLU A 70 8.03 9.62 -8.00
C GLU A 70 6.98 10.42 -7.21
N MET A 71 6.52 9.92 -6.08
CA MET A 71 5.64 10.66 -5.18
C MET A 71 6.35 11.87 -4.57
N ASN A 72 7.60 11.71 -4.13
CA ASN A 72 8.41 12.81 -3.61
C ASN A 72 8.72 13.86 -4.71
N ARG A 73 9.02 13.40 -5.92
CA ARG A 73 9.21 14.29 -7.08
C ARG A 73 7.96 15.10 -7.40
N ALA A 74 6.79 14.54 -7.19
CA ALA A 74 5.51 15.22 -7.36
C ALA A 74 5.16 16.20 -6.21
N GLY A 75 6.03 16.31 -5.19
CA GLY A 75 5.83 17.20 -4.05
C GLY A 75 4.90 16.63 -2.95
N ALA A 76 4.54 15.35 -3.02
CA ALA A 76 3.80 14.71 -1.96
C ALA A 76 4.69 14.42 -0.74
N VAL A 77 4.11 14.45 0.45
CA VAL A 77 4.81 14.26 1.73
C VAL A 77 4.45 12.90 2.31
N GLU A 78 5.47 12.08 2.58
CA GLU A 78 5.27 10.76 3.16
C GLU A 78 4.96 10.86 4.66
N LEU A 79 3.97 10.08 5.10
CA LEU A 79 3.68 9.80 6.50
C LEU A 79 3.30 8.33 6.65
N THR A 80 3.14 7.84 7.86
CA THR A 80 2.67 6.48 8.12
C THR A 80 1.57 6.53 9.17
N MET A 81 0.39 6.11 8.79
CA MET A 81 -0.79 6.08 9.65
C MET A 81 -0.98 4.67 10.25
N PRO A 82 -1.60 4.55 11.45
CA PRO A 82 -1.84 3.27 12.08
C PRO A 82 -2.69 2.32 11.23
N VAL A 83 -2.43 1.03 11.33
CA VAL A 83 -3.22 -0.03 10.69
C VAL A 83 -4.55 -0.21 11.40
N VAL A 84 -4.56 -0.13 12.73
CA VAL A 84 -5.76 -0.22 13.56
C VAL A 84 -6.26 1.20 13.83
N GLN A 85 -7.52 1.44 13.50
CA GLN A 85 -8.14 2.76 13.57
C GLN A 85 -9.37 2.75 14.48
N PRO A 86 -9.60 3.79 15.30
CA PRO A 86 -10.78 3.86 16.15
C PRO A 86 -12.05 3.96 15.31
N ALA A 87 -13.09 3.25 15.74
CA ALA A 87 -14.37 3.21 15.02
C ALA A 87 -15.06 4.57 14.93
N GLU A 88 -14.83 5.45 15.90
CA GLU A 88 -15.44 6.78 15.98
C GLU A 88 -15.20 7.61 14.71
N LEU A 89 -13.99 7.56 14.13
CA LEU A 89 -13.69 8.26 12.89
C LEU A 89 -14.53 7.74 11.71
N TRP A 90 -14.77 6.43 11.68
CA TRP A 90 -15.59 5.78 10.68
C TRP A 90 -17.08 5.99 10.89
N GLN A 91 -17.51 6.12 12.14
CA GLN A 91 -18.89 6.47 12.52
C GLN A 91 -19.21 7.93 12.13
N GLU A 92 -18.28 8.85 12.32
CA GLU A 92 -18.43 10.26 11.91
C GLU A 92 -18.75 10.39 10.41
N THR A 93 -18.10 9.60 9.56
CA THR A 93 -18.34 9.55 8.11
C THR A 93 -19.52 8.64 7.71
N ARG A 94 -20.12 7.92 8.67
CA ARG A 94 -21.11 6.84 8.48
C ARG A 94 -20.57 5.65 7.69
N ARG A 95 -19.27 5.58 7.41
CA ARG A 95 -18.66 4.48 6.66
C ARG A 95 -18.50 3.22 7.51
N PHE A 96 -18.56 3.34 8.83
CA PHE A 96 -18.57 2.16 9.71
C PHE A 96 -19.68 1.16 9.34
N ASP A 97 -20.87 1.67 9.00
CA ASP A 97 -22.01 0.85 8.62
C ASP A 97 -22.12 0.64 7.10
N THR A 98 -21.79 1.68 6.31
CA THR A 98 -22.04 1.66 4.85
C THR A 98 -20.91 1.01 4.04
N MET A 99 -19.70 0.85 4.60
CA MET A 99 -18.58 0.20 3.92
C MET A 99 -18.83 -1.29 3.65
N GLY A 100 -19.80 -1.88 4.34
CA GLY A 100 -20.18 -3.28 4.14
C GLY A 100 -19.22 -4.28 4.81
N PRO A 101 -19.31 -5.58 4.40
CA PRO A 101 -18.59 -6.66 5.05
C PRO A 101 -17.09 -6.69 4.76
N GLU A 102 -16.62 -5.92 3.79
CA GLU A 102 -15.16 -5.81 3.51
C GLU A 102 -14.41 -5.05 4.60
N LEU A 103 -15.10 -4.27 5.43
CA LEU A 103 -14.52 -3.60 6.58
C LEU A 103 -14.37 -4.59 7.75
N LEU A 104 -13.12 -4.94 8.08
CA LEU A 104 -12.86 -5.79 9.23
C LEU A 104 -12.98 -4.98 10.52
N ARG A 105 -14.02 -5.28 11.30
CA ARG A 105 -14.32 -4.68 12.60
C ARG A 105 -13.76 -5.57 13.69
N ILE A 106 -13.11 -4.95 14.67
CA ILE A 106 -12.51 -5.65 15.81
C ILE A 106 -12.84 -4.89 17.11
N GLN A 107 -12.69 -5.55 18.22
CA GLN A 107 -12.77 -4.93 19.55
C GLN A 107 -11.47 -5.12 20.31
N ASP A 108 -11.08 -4.12 21.10
CA ASP A 108 -9.98 -4.28 22.03
C ASP A 108 -10.44 -5.02 23.31
N ARG A 109 -9.51 -5.28 24.23
CA ARG A 109 -9.81 -5.98 25.50
C ARG A 109 -10.79 -5.22 26.40
N HIS A 110 -11.03 -3.95 26.15
CA HIS A 110 -11.97 -3.09 26.89
C HIS A 110 -13.32 -2.95 26.20
N GLY A 111 -13.55 -3.69 25.10
CA GLY A 111 -14.80 -3.65 24.33
C GLY A 111 -14.94 -2.42 23.45
N ARG A 112 -13.87 -1.67 23.18
CA ARG A 112 -13.90 -0.53 22.26
C ARG A 112 -13.78 -1.00 20.82
N ASP A 113 -14.63 -0.45 19.96
CA ASP A 113 -14.65 -0.79 18.54
C ASP A 113 -13.51 -0.13 17.77
N TYR A 114 -12.87 -0.91 16.91
CA TYR A 114 -11.84 -0.51 15.97
C TYR A 114 -12.10 -1.13 14.61
N VAL A 115 -11.39 -0.65 13.61
CA VAL A 115 -11.32 -1.28 12.29
C VAL A 115 -9.87 -1.53 11.91
N VAL A 116 -9.64 -2.56 11.09
CA VAL A 116 -8.36 -2.74 10.40
C VAL A 116 -8.47 -2.03 9.06
N GLN A 117 -7.56 -1.08 8.82
CA GLN A 117 -7.67 -0.12 7.72
C GLN A 117 -7.87 -0.77 6.34
N PRO A 118 -9.01 -0.57 5.66
CA PRO A 118 -9.14 -0.84 4.23
C PRO A 118 -8.63 0.33 3.38
N THR A 119 -8.61 1.51 3.99
CA THR A 119 -8.17 2.81 3.44
C THR A 119 -8.00 3.80 4.61
N SER A 120 -7.56 5.03 4.38
CA SER A 120 -7.17 5.93 5.47
C SER A 120 -7.71 7.35 5.33
N GLU A 121 -8.80 7.57 4.58
CA GLU A 121 -9.42 8.89 4.41
C GLU A 121 -9.79 9.53 5.76
N GLU A 122 -10.35 8.74 6.66
CA GLU A 122 -10.79 9.21 7.98
C GLU A 122 -9.60 9.71 8.80
N VAL A 123 -8.53 8.94 8.85
CA VAL A 123 -7.34 9.27 9.66
C VAL A 123 -6.60 10.47 9.08
N VAL A 124 -6.37 10.50 7.76
CA VAL A 124 -5.64 11.62 7.14
C VAL A 124 -6.45 12.92 7.20
N THR A 125 -7.78 12.82 7.14
CA THR A 125 -8.66 13.99 7.31
C THR A 125 -8.60 14.51 8.74
N ASP A 126 -8.55 13.63 9.73
CA ASP A 126 -8.40 14.01 11.13
C ASP A 126 -7.03 14.69 11.37
N ILE A 127 -5.96 14.17 10.81
CA ILE A 127 -4.63 14.82 10.83
C ILE A 127 -4.71 16.22 10.20
N ALA A 128 -5.32 16.33 9.01
CA ALA A 128 -5.47 17.61 8.32
C ALA A 128 -6.28 18.61 9.15
N ARG A 129 -7.36 18.16 9.80
CA ARG A 129 -8.18 18.98 10.71
C ARG A 129 -7.37 19.54 11.88
N GLN A 130 -6.44 18.77 12.41
CA GLN A 130 -5.62 19.17 13.55
C GLN A 130 -4.45 20.08 13.15
N GLU A 131 -3.82 19.83 11.99
CA GLU A 131 -2.56 20.44 11.61
C GLU A 131 -2.69 21.59 10.60
N LEU A 132 -3.69 21.57 9.71
CA LEU A 132 -3.89 22.60 8.70
C LEU A 132 -4.78 23.72 9.26
N ARG A 133 -4.12 24.78 9.72
CA ARG A 133 -4.79 25.92 10.41
C ARG A 133 -4.98 27.12 9.51
N SER A 134 -4.43 27.13 8.30
CA SER A 134 -4.50 28.24 7.37
C SER A 134 -4.56 27.74 5.93
N TYR A 135 -5.39 28.39 5.10
CA TYR A 135 -5.43 28.15 3.67
C TYR A 135 -4.09 28.35 2.97
N LYS A 136 -3.18 29.13 3.58
CA LYS A 136 -1.82 29.34 3.07
C LYS A 136 -0.96 28.07 3.13
N GLN A 137 -1.37 27.07 3.90
CA GLN A 137 -0.69 25.77 3.97
C GLN A 137 -1.11 24.82 2.84
N LEU A 138 -2.14 25.20 2.07
CA LEU A 138 -2.64 24.43 0.92
C LEU A 138 -1.97 24.86 -0.39
N PRO A 139 -1.84 24.00 -1.39
CA PRO A 139 -2.25 22.58 -1.34
C PRO A 139 -1.30 21.72 -0.51
N ARG A 140 -1.81 20.60 -0.01
CA ARG A 140 -1.03 19.54 0.63
C ARG A 140 -1.43 18.20 0.07
N ASN A 141 -0.45 17.36 -0.19
CA ASN A 141 -0.66 15.99 -0.59
C ASN A 141 0.14 15.08 0.35
N PHE A 142 -0.56 14.28 1.13
CA PHE A 142 0.04 13.28 2.00
C PHE A 142 -0.07 11.91 1.35
N TYR A 143 0.96 11.09 1.47
CA TYR A 143 0.88 9.72 1.02
C TYR A 143 1.54 8.77 2.02
N GLN A 144 1.17 7.52 1.93
CA GLN A 144 1.82 6.43 2.65
C GLN A 144 2.00 5.22 1.75
N ILE A 145 2.91 4.35 2.15
CA ILE A 145 3.04 2.99 1.65
C ILE A 145 2.80 2.10 2.86
N GLN A 146 1.64 1.48 2.95
CA GLN A 146 1.20 0.80 4.16
C GLN A 146 0.31 -0.41 3.83
N THR A 147 0.29 -1.36 4.76
CA THR A 147 -0.60 -2.51 4.71
C THR A 147 -2.05 -2.09 4.80
N LYS A 148 -2.88 -2.68 3.94
CA LYS A 148 -4.34 -2.59 3.96
C LYS A 148 -4.92 -3.98 4.18
N PHE A 149 -6.09 -4.02 4.78
CA PHE A 149 -6.87 -5.25 4.89
C PHE A 149 -8.28 -4.99 4.39
N ARG A 150 -8.73 -5.82 3.44
CA ARG A 150 -10.12 -5.87 2.98
C ARG A 150 -10.60 -7.30 3.08
N ASP A 151 -11.69 -7.52 3.79
CA ASP A 151 -12.26 -8.86 3.98
C ASP A 151 -12.97 -9.33 2.71
N GLU A 152 -12.17 -9.48 1.65
CA GLU A 152 -12.60 -9.90 0.32
C GLU A 152 -13.26 -11.28 0.38
N ARG A 153 -14.48 -11.36 -0.10
CA ARG A 153 -15.28 -12.61 -0.07
C ARG A 153 -14.66 -13.73 -0.91
N ARG A 154 -14.03 -13.37 -2.04
CA ARG A 154 -13.42 -14.32 -2.98
C ARG A 154 -12.03 -13.89 -3.40
N PRO A 155 -11.04 -14.00 -2.52
CA PRO A 155 -9.65 -13.72 -2.89
C PRO A 155 -9.21 -14.72 -3.96
N ARG A 156 -8.50 -14.21 -5.00
CA ARG A 156 -8.04 -15.01 -6.13
C ARG A 156 -6.88 -14.32 -6.86
N PHE A 157 -6.25 -15.04 -7.78
CA PHE A 157 -5.14 -14.55 -8.59
C PHE A 157 -3.91 -14.13 -7.78
N GLY A 158 -3.63 -14.86 -6.69
CA GLY A 158 -2.48 -14.59 -5.83
C GLY A 158 -2.53 -13.20 -5.21
N LEU A 159 -1.51 -12.38 -5.46
CA LEU A 159 -1.41 -11.02 -4.92
C LEU A 159 -2.39 -10.03 -5.56
N MET A 160 -2.97 -10.33 -6.72
CA MET A 160 -3.81 -9.37 -7.45
C MET A 160 -5.14 -9.07 -6.75
N ARG A 161 -5.70 -10.06 -6.07
CA ARG A 161 -6.95 -9.91 -5.30
C ARG A 161 -6.84 -10.60 -3.96
N GLY A 162 -5.94 -10.06 -3.13
CA GLY A 162 -5.69 -10.51 -1.77
C GLY A 162 -6.60 -9.83 -0.75
N ARG A 163 -6.50 -10.28 0.49
CA ARG A 163 -7.16 -9.67 1.66
C ARG A 163 -6.24 -8.72 2.40
N GLU A 164 -4.98 -9.09 2.57
CA GLU A 164 -3.92 -8.23 3.11
C GLU A 164 -2.92 -7.91 1.99
N PHE A 165 -2.64 -6.63 1.79
CA PHE A 165 -1.76 -6.15 0.73
C PHE A 165 -1.16 -4.79 1.06
N THR A 166 -0.04 -4.46 0.44
CA THR A 166 0.57 -3.13 0.54
C THR A 166 -0.02 -2.20 -0.52
N MET A 167 -0.39 -1.01 -0.11
CA MET A 167 -0.91 0.03 -1.01
C MET A 167 -0.11 1.33 -0.81
N LYS A 168 0.21 2.01 -1.92
CA LYS A 168 0.48 3.43 -1.89
C LYS A 168 -0.86 4.14 -2.02
N ASP A 169 -1.24 4.87 -1.03
CA ASP A 169 -2.41 5.75 -1.02
C ASP A 169 -1.99 7.19 -0.76
N ALA A 170 -2.59 8.11 -1.51
CA ALA A 170 -2.29 9.54 -1.42
C ALA A 170 -3.58 10.35 -1.33
N TYR A 171 -3.52 11.44 -0.57
CA TYR A 171 -4.67 12.27 -0.22
C TYR A 171 -4.30 13.74 -0.35
N SER A 172 -4.99 14.45 -1.23
CA SER A 172 -4.75 15.88 -1.43
C SER A 172 -5.78 16.73 -0.71
N PHE A 173 -5.31 17.83 -0.16
CA PHE A 173 -6.12 18.88 0.45
C PHE A 173 -5.86 20.16 -0.33
N ASP A 174 -6.90 20.68 -0.94
CA ASP A 174 -6.81 21.78 -1.88
C ASP A 174 -7.76 22.91 -1.49
N ARG A 175 -7.45 24.13 -1.91
CA ARG A 175 -8.20 25.31 -1.54
C ARG A 175 -9.58 25.36 -2.20
N ASP A 176 -9.65 24.87 -3.44
CA ASP A 176 -10.84 24.90 -4.28
C ASP A 176 -10.81 23.79 -5.32
N GLN A 177 -11.90 23.66 -6.08
CA GLN A 177 -12.02 22.61 -7.10
C GLN A 177 -10.99 22.71 -8.22
N ALA A 178 -10.59 23.92 -8.60
CA ALA A 178 -9.57 24.11 -9.65
C ALA A 178 -8.19 23.62 -9.15
N ALA A 179 -7.83 23.94 -7.92
CA ALA A 179 -6.62 23.43 -7.27
C ALA A 179 -6.66 21.90 -7.11
N ALA A 180 -7.81 21.33 -6.74
CA ALA A 180 -7.97 19.87 -6.64
C ALA A 180 -7.76 19.18 -8.00
N LYS A 181 -8.28 19.74 -9.08
CA LYS A 181 -8.03 19.25 -10.45
C LYS A 181 -6.54 19.33 -10.83
N ALA A 182 -5.86 20.40 -10.44
CA ALA A 182 -4.42 20.54 -10.68
C ALA A 182 -3.63 19.46 -9.90
N SER A 183 -3.95 19.24 -8.62
CA SER A 183 -3.37 18.16 -7.81
C SER A 183 -3.62 16.78 -8.43
N TYR A 184 -4.81 16.53 -8.95
CA TYR A 184 -5.12 15.29 -9.67
C TYR A 184 -4.21 15.09 -10.88
N GLN A 185 -3.98 16.13 -11.69
CA GLN A 185 -3.11 16.03 -12.85
C GLN A 185 -1.66 15.76 -12.48
N VAL A 186 -1.16 16.35 -11.39
CA VAL A 186 0.17 16.05 -10.85
C VAL A 186 0.29 14.57 -10.49
N MET A 187 -0.73 14.01 -9.84
CA MET A 187 -0.75 12.58 -9.50
C MET A 187 -0.85 11.69 -10.74
N ALA A 188 -1.68 12.04 -11.71
CA ALA A 188 -1.77 11.30 -12.98
C ALA A 188 -0.41 11.23 -13.70
N GLN A 189 0.35 12.32 -13.71
CA GLN A 189 1.70 12.35 -14.27
C GLN A 189 2.68 11.51 -13.45
N ALA A 190 2.58 11.54 -12.12
CA ALA A 190 3.40 10.70 -11.26
C ALA A 190 3.16 9.20 -11.54
N TYR A 191 1.91 8.77 -11.69
CA TYR A 191 1.56 7.39 -12.04
C TYR A 191 2.11 6.97 -13.39
N ARG A 192 2.02 7.83 -14.41
CA ARG A 192 2.62 7.54 -15.72
C ARG A 192 4.11 7.27 -15.60
N ARG A 193 4.86 8.13 -14.89
CA ARG A 193 6.29 7.92 -14.66
C ARG A 193 6.58 6.62 -13.90
N ILE A 194 5.77 6.27 -12.92
CA ILE A 194 5.91 5.02 -12.18
C ILE A 194 5.75 3.83 -13.14
N PHE A 195 4.70 3.79 -13.94
CA PHE A 195 4.45 2.70 -14.88
C PHE A 195 5.48 2.63 -16.00
N ASP A 196 5.93 3.79 -16.51
CA ASP A 196 7.03 3.87 -17.49
C ASP A 196 8.31 3.25 -16.90
N ARG A 197 8.65 3.55 -15.65
CA ARG A 197 9.82 2.97 -14.96
C ARG A 197 9.68 1.48 -14.71
N PHE A 198 8.47 0.97 -14.58
CA PHE A 198 8.21 -0.48 -14.51
C PHE A 198 8.23 -1.17 -15.87
N GLY A 199 8.29 -0.41 -16.95
CA GLY A 199 8.19 -0.95 -18.31
C GLY A 199 6.82 -1.54 -18.65
N LEU A 200 5.76 -1.06 -17.99
CA LEU A 200 4.40 -1.54 -18.19
C LEU A 200 3.67 -0.71 -19.24
N SER A 201 2.90 -1.38 -20.10
CA SER A 201 1.91 -0.73 -20.96
C SER A 201 0.65 -0.43 -20.14
N TYR A 202 0.17 0.80 -20.22
CA TYR A 202 -1.05 1.25 -19.52
C TYR A 202 -1.90 2.14 -20.42
N ARG A 203 -3.17 2.31 -20.07
CA ARG A 203 -4.14 3.17 -20.76
C ARG A 203 -4.74 4.21 -19.82
#